data_19c91b4d90940eb32403c091b9861db5
#
_entry.id   19c91b4d90940eb32403c091b9861db5
#
_cell.length_a   1.000
_cell.length_b   1.000
_cell.length_c   1.000
_cell.angle_alpha   90.00
_cell.angle_beta   90.00
_cell.angle_gamma   90.00
#
_symmetry.space_group_name_H-M   'P 1'
#
loop_
_entity.id
_entity.type
_entity.pdbx_description
1 polymer ?
#
loop_
_entity_poly.entity_id
_entity_poly.type
_entity_poly.pdbx_seq_one_letter_code
_entity_poly.pdbx_strand_id
1 'polypeptide(L)'
;MATPTPTIKIGFIGPAFDNAFTLDSATNGRLDNTDYVLGGTEILVDLTSRTTSLKIKRGRKDFTQPFRTGEATIILRNIDGELDPLNTSSTYYPGVTVGRTVTIDCNGTSIYNGTITNIELAYNVGGDAWVVVRAADGLGDLATREITDNTVFSAQTSGERVTAVLTNAGVDYQGTSAINAGLSDLAAETLTSATNTRSYLRKVINSEQGYLYANRSGVLTFENRYGPLSDTNKATFSDDGS
;
A
#
# COMPACT_ATOMS: atom_id res chain seq x y z
N MET A 1 -6.02 3.46 -30.65
CA MET A 1 -5.81 3.00 -29.26
C MET A 1 -7.00 3.45 -28.42
N ALA A 2 -7.58 2.58 -27.61
CA ALA A 2 -8.65 2.98 -26.70
C ALA A 2 -8.07 3.90 -25.61
N THR A 3 -8.81 4.95 -25.25
CA THR A 3 -8.43 5.86 -24.17
C THR A 3 -8.40 5.06 -22.85
N PRO A 4 -7.33 5.16 -22.04
CA PRO A 4 -7.26 4.49 -20.76
C PRO A 4 -8.38 5.01 -19.84
N THR A 5 -9.15 4.10 -19.26
CA THR A 5 -10.25 4.44 -18.34
C THR A 5 -9.84 4.01 -16.93
N PRO A 6 -9.40 4.94 -16.08
CA PRO A 6 -9.06 4.64 -14.70
C PRO A 6 -10.34 4.43 -13.86
N THR A 7 -10.29 3.49 -12.92
CA THR A 7 -11.28 3.28 -11.87
C THR A 7 -10.60 3.49 -10.54
N ILE A 8 -11.12 4.39 -9.73
CA ILE A 8 -10.56 4.77 -8.43
C ILE A 8 -11.51 4.33 -7.33
N LYS A 9 -11.02 3.47 -6.43
CA LYS A 9 -11.80 3.02 -5.28
C LYS A 9 -11.06 3.36 -3.99
N ILE A 10 -11.83 3.82 -3.01
CA ILE A 10 -11.34 4.12 -1.67
C ILE A 10 -12.13 3.27 -0.68
N GLY A 11 -11.42 2.71 0.29
CA GLY A 11 -12.00 1.93 1.35
C GLY A 11 -12.62 2.80 2.43
N PHE A 12 -13.83 2.44 2.87
CA PHE A 12 -14.51 3.08 3.98
C PHE A 12 -14.99 2.03 4.97
N ILE A 13 -15.04 2.42 6.23
CA ILE A 13 -15.65 1.65 7.32
C ILE A 13 -16.68 2.56 7.97
N GLY A 14 -17.87 2.05 8.24
CA GLY A 14 -18.89 2.83 8.91
C GLY A 14 -20.25 2.13 8.91
N PRO A 15 -21.20 2.64 9.68
CA PRO A 15 -22.54 2.05 9.83
C PRO A 15 -23.32 1.93 8.52
N ALA A 16 -23.06 2.82 7.56
CA ALA A 16 -23.70 2.80 6.25
C ALA A 16 -23.27 1.60 5.38
N PHE A 17 -22.19 0.90 5.74
CA PHE A 17 -21.66 -0.25 5.00
C PHE A 17 -22.04 -1.59 5.64
N ASP A 18 -22.91 -1.58 6.65
CA ASP A 18 -23.69 -2.70 7.22
C ASP A 18 -22.86 -3.89 7.78
N ASN A 19 -21.58 -3.71 8.04
CA ASN A 19 -20.69 -4.77 8.51
C ASN A 19 -19.90 -4.42 9.78
N ALA A 20 -20.25 -3.31 10.46
CA ALA A 20 -19.65 -2.96 11.72
C ALA A 20 -20.52 -3.44 12.88
N PHE A 21 -19.88 -4.05 13.88
CA PHE A 21 -20.53 -4.34 15.15
C PHE A 21 -21.06 -3.04 15.76
N THR A 22 -22.36 -2.97 16.03
CA THR A 22 -23.02 -1.80 16.62
C THR A 22 -23.65 -2.19 17.92
N LEU A 23 -23.16 -1.63 19.02
CA LEU A 23 -23.69 -1.88 20.35
C LEU A 23 -25.19 -1.54 20.41
N ASP A 24 -25.97 -2.39 21.09
CA ASP A 24 -27.43 -2.23 21.23
C ASP A 24 -28.25 -2.40 19.92
N SER A 25 -27.63 -2.88 18.85
CA SER A 25 -28.33 -3.26 17.63
C SER A 25 -28.85 -4.69 17.73
N ALA A 26 -30.13 -4.91 17.45
CA ALA A 26 -30.74 -6.25 17.45
C ALA A 26 -30.14 -7.16 16.35
N THR A 27 -29.60 -6.58 15.31
CA THR A 27 -29.00 -7.28 14.16
C THR A 27 -27.49 -7.35 14.27
N ASN A 28 -26.83 -6.20 14.47
CA ASN A 28 -25.36 -6.06 14.40
C ASN A 28 -24.67 -6.01 15.78
N GLY A 29 -25.44 -6.12 16.86
CA GLY A 29 -24.94 -6.03 18.25
C GLY A 29 -24.76 -7.38 18.95
N ARG A 30 -24.85 -8.50 18.26
CA ARG A 30 -24.74 -9.86 18.83
C ARG A 30 -23.28 -10.30 18.85
N LEU A 31 -22.76 -10.59 20.05
CA LEU A 31 -21.37 -11.03 20.25
C LEU A 31 -21.06 -12.43 19.69
N ASP A 32 -22.09 -13.25 19.46
CA ASP A 32 -22.00 -14.58 18.87
C ASP A 32 -22.13 -14.59 17.34
N ASN A 33 -22.09 -13.43 16.71
CA ASN A 33 -22.22 -13.26 15.26
C ASN A 33 -20.87 -13.45 14.57
N THR A 34 -20.87 -14.16 13.46
CA THR A 34 -19.69 -14.39 12.60
C THR A 34 -19.58 -13.42 11.43
N ASP A 35 -20.64 -12.65 11.16
CA ASP A 35 -20.73 -11.78 9.96
C ASP A 35 -20.29 -10.34 10.24
N TYR A 36 -20.28 -9.92 11.51
CA TYR A 36 -19.90 -8.56 11.90
C TYR A 36 -18.69 -8.58 12.81
N VAL A 37 -17.74 -7.70 12.55
CA VAL A 37 -16.48 -7.60 13.32
C VAL A 37 -16.39 -6.25 14.02
N LEU A 38 -15.72 -6.22 15.17
CA LEU A 38 -15.38 -4.97 15.85
C LEU A 38 -14.54 -4.09 14.88
N GLY A 39 -15.04 -2.89 14.60
CA GLY A 39 -14.40 -1.96 13.67
C GLY A 39 -14.85 -2.10 12.20
N GLY A 40 -15.69 -3.10 11.89
CA GLY A 40 -16.20 -3.34 10.53
C GLY A 40 -15.15 -3.82 9.54
N THR A 41 -15.58 -4.26 8.37
CA THR A 41 -14.72 -4.57 7.23
C THR A 41 -14.68 -3.39 6.28
N GLU A 42 -13.51 -3.05 5.77
CA GLU A 42 -13.35 -1.98 4.80
C GLU A 42 -14.04 -2.36 3.47
N ILE A 43 -14.92 -1.50 3.00
CA ILE A 43 -15.62 -1.65 1.71
C ILE A 43 -15.05 -0.65 0.70
N LEU A 44 -14.61 -1.15 -0.45
CA LEU A 44 -14.06 -0.33 -1.53
C LEU A 44 -15.20 0.32 -2.33
N VAL A 45 -15.33 1.63 -2.19
CA VAL A 45 -16.33 2.43 -2.89
C VAL A 45 -15.71 3.08 -4.13
N ASP A 46 -16.39 2.99 -5.26
CA ASP A 46 -15.99 3.62 -6.52
C ASP A 46 -16.25 5.14 -6.49
N LEU A 47 -15.19 5.91 -6.51
CA LEU A 47 -15.19 7.37 -6.54
C LEU A 47 -14.71 7.94 -7.88
N THR A 48 -14.69 7.13 -8.93
CA THR A 48 -14.22 7.54 -10.27
C THR A 48 -14.98 8.77 -10.78
N SER A 49 -16.30 8.80 -10.60
CA SER A 49 -17.16 9.92 -11.05
C SER A 49 -16.87 11.25 -10.34
N ARG A 50 -16.31 11.19 -9.13
CA ARG A 50 -15.89 12.37 -8.35
C ARG A 50 -14.47 12.81 -8.64
N THR A 51 -13.68 11.95 -9.32
CA THR A 51 -12.25 12.21 -9.55
C THR A 51 -12.08 13.22 -10.68
N THR A 52 -11.40 14.33 -10.37
CA THR A 52 -11.06 15.37 -11.33
C THR A 52 -9.61 15.30 -11.79
N SER A 53 -8.72 14.76 -10.96
CA SER A 53 -7.30 14.59 -11.29
C SER A 53 -6.71 13.38 -10.58
N LEU A 54 -5.86 12.67 -11.30
CA LEU A 54 -5.11 11.52 -10.80
C LEU A 54 -3.66 11.64 -11.20
N LYS A 55 -2.75 11.54 -10.23
CA LYS A 55 -1.30 11.49 -10.46
C LYS A 55 -0.70 10.34 -9.68
N ILE A 56 -0.04 9.43 -10.38
CA ILE A 56 0.66 8.29 -9.78
C ILE A 56 2.15 8.42 -10.09
N LYS A 57 2.98 8.22 -9.07
CA LYS A 57 4.44 8.12 -9.20
C LYS A 57 4.89 6.81 -8.60
N ARG A 58 5.53 5.95 -9.38
CA ARG A 58 6.01 4.64 -8.95
C ARG A 58 7.35 4.32 -9.61
N GLY A 59 8.03 3.32 -9.05
CA GLY A 59 9.24 2.78 -9.63
C GLY A 59 10.52 3.49 -9.17
N ARG A 60 11.52 3.51 -10.02
CA ARG A 60 12.83 4.12 -9.78
C ARG A 60 13.15 5.13 -10.86
N LYS A 61 13.96 6.13 -10.52
CA LYS A 61 14.36 7.16 -11.48
C LYS A 61 15.37 6.63 -12.48
N ASP A 62 16.23 5.73 -12.03
CA ASP A 62 17.38 5.22 -12.76
C ASP A 62 17.55 3.72 -12.45
N PHE A 63 18.17 2.98 -13.36
CA PHE A 63 18.42 1.55 -13.19
C PHE A 63 19.28 1.22 -11.95
N THR A 64 20.20 2.09 -11.61
CA THR A 64 21.11 1.92 -10.46
C THR A 64 20.52 2.35 -9.13
N GLN A 65 19.39 3.05 -9.13
CA GLN A 65 18.78 3.57 -7.91
C GLN A 65 17.77 2.59 -7.30
N PRO A 66 17.62 2.59 -5.97
CA PRO A 66 16.61 1.79 -5.30
C PRO A 66 15.21 2.28 -5.68
N PHE A 67 14.25 1.39 -5.60
CA PHE A 67 12.84 1.73 -5.78
C PHE A 67 12.40 2.76 -4.72
N ARG A 68 11.56 3.69 -5.16
CA ARG A 68 10.96 4.72 -4.32
C ARG A 68 9.59 4.24 -3.85
N THR A 69 9.11 4.83 -2.78
CA THR A 69 7.71 4.72 -2.38
C THR A 69 6.83 5.14 -3.56
N GLY A 70 5.87 4.28 -3.88
CA GLY A 70 4.82 4.63 -4.83
C GLY A 70 3.84 5.58 -4.16
N GLU A 71 3.55 6.70 -4.82
CA GLU A 71 2.65 7.75 -4.36
C GLU A 71 1.51 7.93 -5.34
N ALA A 72 0.30 8.08 -4.82
CA ALA A 72 -0.86 8.53 -5.58
C ALA A 72 -1.41 9.83 -4.99
N THR A 73 -1.73 10.78 -5.86
CA THR A 73 -2.47 11.99 -5.49
C THR A 73 -3.75 12.01 -6.30
N ILE A 74 -4.88 12.08 -5.62
CA ILE A 74 -6.21 12.04 -6.19
C ILE A 74 -6.94 13.30 -5.76
N ILE A 75 -7.53 14.03 -6.71
CA ILE A 75 -8.36 15.19 -6.43
C ILE A 75 -9.81 14.81 -6.71
N LEU A 76 -10.63 14.86 -5.67
CA LEU A 76 -12.04 14.50 -5.70
C LEU A 76 -12.91 15.73 -5.54
N ARG A 77 -14.00 15.80 -6.29
CA ARG A 77 -15.01 16.84 -6.14
C ARG A 77 -15.85 16.56 -4.89
N ASN A 78 -16.04 17.56 -4.05
CA ASN A 78 -16.74 17.44 -2.77
C ASN A 78 -17.72 18.58 -2.48
N ILE A 79 -18.48 19.01 -3.50
CA ILE A 79 -19.46 20.12 -3.38
C ILE A 79 -20.57 19.78 -2.40
N ASP A 80 -20.94 18.50 -2.29
CA ASP A 80 -21.94 17.98 -1.38
C ASP A 80 -21.45 17.78 0.07
N GLY A 81 -20.15 17.94 0.31
CA GLY A 81 -19.54 17.74 1.62
C GLY A 81 -19.49 16.29 2.11
N GLU A 82 -19.79 15.31 1.26
CA GLU A 82 -19.82 13.89 1.63
C GLU A 82 -18.46 13.34 2.07
N LEU A 83 -17.36 13.88 1.53
CA LEU A 83 -15.99 13.48 1.88
C LEU A 83 -15.37 14.38 2.95
N ASP A 84 -16.16 15.13 3.69
CA ASP A 84 -15.68 15.89 4.85
C ASP A 84 -15.68 14.99 6.08
N PRO A 85 -14.53 14.78 6.76
CA PRO A 85 -14.44 13.99 7.99
C PRO A 85 -15.33 14.49 9.13
N LEU A 86 -15.71 15.75 9.12
CA LEU A 86 -16.57 16.39 10.14
C LEU A 86 -18.06 16.34 9.79
N ASN A 87 -18.42 15.92 8.61
CA ASN A 87 -19.82 15.81 8.21
C ASN A 87 -20.45 14.53 8.76
N THR A 88 -21.08 14.62 9.93
CA THR A 88 -21.76 13.49 10.59
C THR A 88 -22.98 12.97 9.83
N SER A 89 -23.49 13.73 8.86
CA SER A 89 -24.63 13.32 8.01
C SER A 89 -24.17 12.60 6.73
N SER A 90 -22.85 12.51 6.49
CA SER A 90 -22.30 11.83 5.32
C SER A 90 -22.49 10.31 5.41
N THR A 91 -22.79 9.71 4.27
CA THR A 91 -22.78 8.24 4.12
C THR A 91 -21.42 7.62 4.45
N TYR A 92 -20.33 8.37 4.27
CA TYR A 92 -18.96 7.89 4.51
C TYR A 92 -18.48 8.13 5.95
N TYR A 93 -19.28 8.83 6.78
CA TYR A 93 -18.90 9.08 8.18
C TYR A 93 -18.99 7.78 9.02
N PRO A 94 -18.03 7.50 9.93
CA PRO A 94 -16.78 8.21 10.24
C PRO A 94 -15.58 7.71 9.41
N GLY A 95 -15.82 7.07 8.29
CA GLY A 95 -14.80 6.36 7.48
C GLY A 95 -13.85 7.24 6.69
N VAL A 96 -14.10 8.57 6.58
CA VAL A 96 -13.20 9.49 5.87
C VAL A 96 -11.99 9.81 6.75
N THR A 97 -10.99 8.93 6.73
CA THR A 97 -9.80 9.06 7.57
C THR A 97 -8.56 8.51 6.87
N VAL A 98 -7.39 8.85 7.38
CA VAL A 98 -6.12 8.24 6.97
C VAL A 98 -6.08 6.74 7.32
N GLY A 99 -5.18 6.00 6.69
CA GLY A 99 -5.05 4.56 6.91
C GLY A 99 -6.02 3.72 6.06
N ARG A 100 -6.86 4.32 5.22
CA ARG A 100 -7.78 3.61 4.32
C ARG A 100 -7.10 3.18 3.04
N THR A 101 -7.56 2.04 2.50
CA THR A 101 -7.05 1.48 1.24
C THR A 101 -7.47 2.33 0.04
N VAL A 102 -6.55 2.52 -0.87
CA VAL A 102 -6.80 3.11 -2.19
C VAL A 102 -6.39 2.12 -3.25
N THR A 103 -7.31 1.78 -4.15
CA THR A 103 -7.01 0.97 -5.33
C THR A 103 -7.31 1.75 -6.60
N ILE A 104 -6.41 1.67 -7.55
CA ILE A 104 -6.57 2.31 -8.84
C ILE A 104 -6.31 1.27 -9.92
N ASP A 105 -7.33 1.03 -10.72
CA ASP A 105 -7.27 0.13 -11.86
C ASP A 105 -7.32 0.94 -13.16
N CYS A 106 -6.81 0.38 -14.25
CA CYS A 106 -6.98 0.94 -15.59
C CYS A 106 -7.37 -0.19 -16.54
N ASN A 107 -8.54 -0.06 -17.16
CA ASN A 107 -9.11 -1.09 -18.02
C ASN A 107 -9.14 -2.49 -17.34
N GLY A 108 -9.52 -2.55 -16.06
CA GLY A 108 -9.59 -3.78 -15.27
C GLY A 108 -8.23 -4.34 -14.80
N THR A 109 -7.14 -3.62 -15.06
CA THR A 109 -5.81 -4.00 -14.58
C THR A 109 -5.39 -3.07 -13.46
N SER A 110 -5.00 -3.63 -12.31
CA SER A 110 -4.48 -2.83 -11.20
C SER A 110 -3.21 -2.10 -11.61
N ILE A 111 -3.15 -0.82 -11.30
CA ILE A 111 -1.99 0.04 -11.56
C ILE A 111 -1.42 0.64 -10.28
N TYR A 112 -2.22 0.72 -9.22
CA TYR A 112 -1.79 1.21 -7.92
C TYR A 112 -2.66 0.62 -6.80
N ASN A 113 -2.02 0.25 -5.70
CA ASN A 113 -2.67 -0.07 -4.44
C ASN A 113 -1.81 0.48 -3.30
N GLY A 114 -2.43 1.15 -2.35
CA GLY A 114 -1.75 1.78 -1.22
C GLY A 114 -2.73 2.24 -0.16
N THR A 115 -2.22 2.98 0.81
CA THR A 115 -2.96 3.45 1.98
C THR A 115 -2.95 4.98 2.02
N ILE A 116 -4.08 5.58 2.37
CA ILE A 116 -4.20 7.04 2.51
C ILE A 116 -3.28 7.53 3.63
N THR A 117 -2.41 8.45 3.31
CA THR A 117 -1.48 9.10 4.25
C THR A 117 -1.91 10.50 4.63
N ASN A 118 -2.67 11.18 3.77
CA ASN A 118 -3.15 12.53 4.01
C ASN A 118 -4.45 12.82 3.27
N ILE A 119 -5.31 13.61 3.89
CA ILE A 119 -6.56 14.13 3.32
C ILE A 119 -6.57 15.64 3.56
N GLU A 120 -6.63 16.42 2.49
CA GLU A 120 -6.70 17.88 2.53
C GLU A 120 -8.04 18.33 1.94
N LEU A 121 -8.78 19.15 2.69
CA LEU A 121 -10.01 19.76 2.25
C LEU A 121 -9.71 21.15 1.69
N ALA A 122 -10.25 21.47 0.53
CA ALA A 122 -10.15 22.78 -0.09
C ALA A 122 -11.55 23.30 -0.43
N TYR A 123 -11.94 24.38 0.24
CA TYR A 123 -13.20 25.09 0.00
C TYR A 123 -12.92 26.45 -0.62
N ASN A 124 -13.54 26.73 -1.75
CA ASN A 124 -13.46 28.04 -2.40
C ASN A 124 -14.71 28.87 -2.13
N VAL A 125 -14.49 30.17 -1.98
CA VAL A 125 -15.61 31.13 -1.95
C VAL A 125 -16.29 31.12 -3.32
N GLY A 126 -17.55 30.69 -3.35
CA GLY A 126 -18.28 30.53 -4.61
C GLY A 126 -18.86 29.12 -4.80
N GLY A 127 -18.59 28.19 -3.87
CA GLY A 127 -19.28 26.89 -3.80
C GLY A 127 -18.51 25.69 -4.38
N ASP A 128 -17.29 25.90 -4.89
CA ASP A 128 -16.44 24.79 -5.30
C ASP A 128 -15.71 24.19 -4.10
N ALA A 129 -15.73 22.88 -3.98
CA ALA A 129 -15.02 22.16 -2.92
C ALA A 129 -14.35 20.91 -3.48
N TRP A 130 -13.13 20.68 -3.03
CA TRP A 130 -12.33 19.52 -3.38
C TRP A 130 -11.70 18.87 -2.16
N VAL A 131 -11.46 17.57 -2.30
CA VAL A 131 -10.64 16.80 -1.37
C VAL A 131 -9.42 16.28 -2.13
N VAL A 132 -8.25 16.57 -1.59
CA VAL A 132 -6.98 16.03 -2.10
C VAL A 132 -6.57 14.86 -1.22
N VAL A 133 -6.64 13.65 -1.77
CA VAL A 133 -6.22 12.42 -1.11
C VAL A 133 -4.81 12.08 -1.58
N ARG A 134 -3.90 11.88 -0.62
CA ARG A 134 -2.57 11.37 -0.88
C ARG A 134 -2.45 9.96 -0.30
N ALA A 135 -1.92 9.04 -1.09
CA ALA A 135 -1.70 7.67 -0.67
C ALA A 135 -0.26 7.25 -0.94
N ALA A 136 0.24 6.34 -0.11
CA ALA A 136 1.54 5.69 -0.27
C ALA A 136 1.37 4.17 -0.33
N ASP A 137 2.29 3.49 -1.03
CA ASP A 137 2.34 2.03 -1.07
C ASP A 137 3.01 1.43 0.19
N GLY A 138 3.13 0.10 0.24
CA GLY A 138 3.73 -0.61 1.38
C GLY A 138 5.16 -0.19 1.72
N LEU A 139 5.94 0.35 0.77
CA LEU A 139 7.25 0.92 1.09
C LEU A 139 7.14 2.21 1.91
N GLY A 140 6.05 2.96 1.75
CA GLY A 140 5.75 4.13 2.56
C GLY A 140 5.42 3.74 4.00
N ASP A 141 4.64 2.70 4.18
CA ASP A 141 4.31 2.15 5.50
C ASP A 141 5.59 1.71 6.26
N LEU A 142 6.46 0.95 5.60
CA LEU A 142 7.74 0.52 6.19
C LEU A 142 8.67 1.68 6.55
N ALA A 143 8.53 2.83 5.93
CA ALA A 143 9.35 4.00 6.26
C ALA A 143 8.96 4.65 7.59
N THR A 144 7.73 4.42 8.07
CA THR A 144 7.22 4.97 9.34
C THR A 144 7.39 4.03 10.52
N ARG A 145 7.79 2.77 10.26
CA ARG A 145 7.91 1.72 11.28
C ARG A 145 9.36 1.51 11.70
N GLU A 146 9.55 1.00 12.91
CA GLU A 146 10.86 0.73 13.48
C GLU A 146 10.94 -0.71 13.97
N ILE A 147 12.07 -1.37 13.69
CA ILE A 147 12.41 -2.64 14.31
C ILE A 147 12.73 -2.36 15.78
N THR A 148 12.18 -3.14 16.68
CA THR A 148 12.38 -2.95 18.12
C THR A 148 13.87 -3.11 18.48
N ASP A 149 14.31 -2.40 19.52
CA ASP A 149 15.60 -2.59 20.13
C ASP A 149 15.75 -4.02 20.69
N ASN A 150 17.00 -4.44 20.87
CA ASN A 150 17.36 -5.79 21.32
C ASN A 150 16.80 -6.93 20.44
N THR A 151 16.36 -6.62 19.20
CA THR A 151 15.98 -7.65 18.23
C THR A 151 17.22 -8.45 17.82
N VAL A 152 17.14 -9.77 17.97
CA VAL A 152 18.16 -10.73 17.57
C VAL A 152 17.76 -11.38 16.26
N PHE A 153 18.60 -11.22 15.25
CA PHE A 153 18.49 -11.94 13.99
C PHE A 153 19.51 -13.07 13.96
N SER A 154 19.08 -14.29 13.65
CA SER A 154 19.98 -15.43 13.41
C SER A 154 20.73 -15.28 12.08
N ALA A 155 21.76 -16.09 11.87
CA ALA A 155 22.34 -16.26 10.53
C ALA A 155 21.29 -16.86 9.60
N GLN A 156 21.05 -16.22 8.45
CA GLN A 156 19.96 -16.56 7.54
C GLN A 156 20.17 -15.89 6.18
N THR A 157 19.45 -16.36 5.17
CA THR A 157 19.47 -15.74 3.84
C THR A 157 18.88 -14.33 3.85
N SER A 158 19.19 -13.55 2.83
CA SER A 158 18.66 -12.18 2.68
C SER A 158 17.13 -12.12 2.65
N GLY A 159 16.47 -13.10 2.00
CA GLY A 159 15.00 -13.14 1.97
C GLY A 159 14.39 -13.55 3.30
N GLU A 160 15.01 -14.51 4.02
CA GLU A 160 14.58 -14.84 5.38
C GLU A 160 14.75 -13.64 6.32
N ARG A 161 15.83 -12.86 6.16
CA ARG A 161 16.03 -11.62 6.91
C ARG A 161 14.95 -10.59 6.61
N VAL A 162 14.56 -10.40 5.36
CA VAL A 162 13.43 -9.54 4.98
C VAL A 162 12.15 -10.00 5.68
N THR A 163 11.86 -11.31 5.63
CA THR A 163 10.68 -11.89 6.29
C THR A 163 10.71 -11.67 7.80
N ALA A 164 11.86 -11.94 8.45
CA ALA A 164 12.02 -11.72 9.88
C ALA A 164 11.83 -10.26 10.29
N VAL A 165 12.23 -9.32 9.44
CA VAL A 165 11.98 -7.89 9.66
C VAL A 165 10.50 -7.55 9.54
N LEU A 166 9.81 -8.07 8.52
CA LEU A 166 8.39 -7.78 8.31
C LEU A 166 7.50 -8.33 9.44
N THR A 167 7.91 -9.43 10.06
CA THR A 167 7.20 -10.06 11.19
C THR A 167 7.66 -9.58 12.56
N ASN A 168 8.65 -8.67 12.64
CA ASN A 168 9.08 -8.09 13.91
C ASN A 168 7.95 -7.31 14.58
N ALA A 169 7.82 -7.41 15.91
CA ALA A 169 6.72 -6.82 16.66
C ALA A 169 6.59 -5.30 16.50
N GLY A 170 7.69 -4.58 16.27
CA GLY A 170 7.67 -3.14 16.00
C GLY A 170 7.32 -2.79 14.56
N VAL A 171 7.48 -3.74 13.64
CA VAL A 171 7.17 -3.56 12.21
C VAL A 171 5.77 -4.06 11.90
N ASP A 172 5.45 -5.29 12.28
CA ASP A 172 4.13 -5.93 12.15
C ASP A 172 3.44 -5.58 10.80
N TYR A 173 4.12 -5.90 9.70
CA TYR A 173 3.64 -5.54 8.38
C TYR A 173 2.40 -6.33 8.00
N GLN A 174 1.27 -5.66 7.89
CA GLN A 174 -0.05 -6.27 7.61
C GLN A 174 -0.36 -6.40 6.11
N GLY A 175 0.48 -5.83 5.23
CA GLY A 175 0.28 -5.91 3.79
C GLY A 175 0.70 -7.26 3.21
N THR A 176 0.22 -7.54 2.00
CA THR A 176 0.65 -8.73 1.26
C THR A 176 2.11 -8.62 0.83
N SER A 177 2.86 -9.70 0.98
CA SER A 177 4.26 -9.75 0.56
C SER A 177 4.57 -11.00 -0.27
N ALA A 178 5.53 -10.87 -1.18
CA ALA A 178 6.12 -11.94 -1.99
C ALA A 178 7.64 -11.85 -1.89
N ILE A 179 8.23 -12.68 -1.02
CA ILE A 179 9.64 -12.59 -0.68
C ILE A 179 10.37 -13.81 -1.24
N ASN A 180 11.31 -13.56 -2.16
CA ASN A 180 12.26 -14.56 -2.65
C ASN A 180 13.26 -14.94 -1.54
N ALA A 181 13.71 -16.17 -1.49
CA ALA A 181 14.64 -16.66 -0.46
C ALA A 181 15.96 -15.85 -0.37
N GLY A 182 16.36 -15.23 -1.49
CA GLY A 182 17.65 -14.56 -1.57
C GLY A 182 18.80 -15.55 -1.78
N LEU A 183 19.99 -15.02 -2.03
CA LEU A 183 21.19 -15.80 -2.34
C LEU A 183 22.37 -15.43 -1.41
N SER A 184 22.27 -14.31 -0.71
CA SER A 184 23.31 -13.86 0.22
C SER A 184 23.00 -14.36 1.62
N ASP A 185 23.98 -15.03 2.23
CA ASP A 185 23.94 -15.41 3.63
C ASP A 185 24.37 -14.20 4.49
N LEU A 186 23.52 -13.84 5.43
CA LEU A 186 23.74 -12.76 6.38
C LEU A 186 24.10 -13.34 7.74
N ALA A 187 25.13 -12.80 8.37
CA ALA A 187 25.53 -13.18 9.71
C ALA A 187 24.44 -12.85 10.75
N ALA A 188 24.51 -13.53 11.88
CA ALA A 188 23.68 -13.18 13.03
C ALA A 188 24.00 -11.75 13.50
N GLU A 189 22.99 -11.01 13.89
CA GLU A 189 23.10 -9.62 14.32
C GLU A 189 22.13 -9.34 15.47
N THR A 190 22.56 -8.54 16.44
CA THR A 190 21.67 -8.00 17.48
C THR A 190 21.60 -6.48 17.33
N LEU A 191 20.40 -5.96 17.16
CA LEU A 191 20.16 -4.52 17.13
C LEU A 191 20.13 -3.99 18.56
N THR A 192 21.05 -3.09 18.90
CA THR A 192 21.16 -2.50 20.25
C THR A 192 20.25 -1.27 20.45
N SER A 193 19.59 -0.82 19.40
CA SER A 193 18.65 0.31 19.42
C SER A 193 17.57 0.13 18.37
N ALA A 194 16.42 0.77 18.58
CA ALA A 194 15.37 0.83 17.60
C ALA A 194 15.90 1.38 16.27
N THR A 195 15.56 0.71 15.19
CA THR A 195 16.14 0.99 13.88
C THR A 195 15.02 1.14 12.84
N ASN A 196 15.07 2.22 12.07
CA ASN A 196 14.09 2.44 11.00
C ASN A 196 14.10 1.27 10.00
N THR A 197 12.94 0.66 9.81
CA THR A 197 12.74 -0.55 9.02
C THR A 197 13.24 -0.42 7.59
N ARG A 198 12.89 0.67 6.92
CA ARG A 198 13.29 0.90 5.52
C ARG A 198 14.80 1.05 5.39
N SER A 199 15.44 1.74 6.34
CA SER A 199 16.89 1.93 6.35
C SER A 199 17.63 0.61 6.57
N TYR A 200 17.11 -0.26 7.44
CA TYR A 200 17.66 -1.59 7.67
C TYR A 200 17.51 -2.48 6.44
N LEU A 201 16.29 -2.58 5.90
CA LEU A 201 16.01 -3.36 4.69
C LEU A 201 16.89 -2.93 3.51
N ARG A 202 17.23 -1.64 3.42
CA ARG A 202 18.14 -1.13 2.39
C ARG A 202 19.54 -1.73 2.50
N LYS A 203 20.04 -1.98 3.72
CA LYS A 203 21.32 -2.68 3.92
C LYS A 203 21.25 -4.13 3.42
N VAL A 204 20.14 -4.83 3.76
CA VAL A 204 19.89 -6.21 3.31
C VAL A 204 19.82 -6.29 1.79
N ILE A 205 19.08 -5.38 1.15
CA ILE A 205 18.94 -5.31 -0.31
C ILE A 205 20.28 -5.04 -0.98
N ASN A 206 21.09 -4.14 -0.41
CA ASN A 206 22.43 -3.84 -0.95
C ASN A 206 23.37 -5.04 -0.84
N SER A 207 23.31 -5.81 0.25
CA SER A 207 24.10 -7.04 0.42
C SER A 207 23.70 -8.11 -0.59
N GLU A 208 22.42 -8.21 -0.94
CA GLU A 208 21.91 -9.12 -1.95
C GLU A 208 22.15 -8.61 -3.38
N GLN A 209 22.29 -7.29 -3.58
CA GLN A 209 22.17 -6.62 -4.87
C GLN A 209 20.79 -6.87 -5.53
N GLY A 210 19.81 -7.09 -4.69
CA GLY A 210 18.44 -7.41 -5.06
C GLY A 210 17.54 -6.17 -5.14
N TYR A 211 16.24 -6.41 -5.21
CA TYR A 211 15.22 -5.36 -5.35
C TYR A 211 14.11 -5.55 -4.33
N LEU A 212 13.71 -4.47 -3.68
CA LEU A 212 12.49 -4.41 -2.86
C LEU A 212 11.61 -3.29 -3.38
N TYR A 213 10.37 -3.64 -3.72
CA TYR A 213 9.40 -2.70 -4.27
C TYR A 213 7.97 -3.17 -4.01
N ALA A 214 7.02 -2.24 -4.02
CA ALA A 214 5.61 -2.60 -4.11
C ALA A 214 5.22 -2.75 -5.59
N ASN A 215 4.67 -3.90 -5.97
CA ASN A 215 4.20 -4.10 -7.33
C ASN A 215 2.90 -3.32 -7.60
N ARG A 216 2.36 -3.37 -8.81
CA ARG A 216 1.15 -2.62 -9.20
C ARG A 216 -0.09 -2.97 -8.39
N SER A 217 -0.14 -4.17 -7.82
CA SER A 217 -1.25 -4.63 -6.98
C SER A 217 -1.00 -4.38 -5.48
N GLY A 218 0.05 -3.64 -5.13
CA GLY A 218 0.39 -3.31 -3.74
C GLY A 218 1.15 -4.40 -2.99
N VAL A 219 1.47 -5.52 -3.63
CA VAL A 219 2.25 -6.60 -2.98
C VAL A 219 3.70 -6.15 -2.82
N LEU A 220 4.20 -6.16 -1.59
CA LEU A 220 5.61 -5.90 -1.29
C LEU A 220 6.44 -7.08 -1.79
N THR A 221 7.27 -6.83 -2.79
CA THR A 221 8.02 -7.87 -3.50
C THR A 221 9.52 -7.70 -3.26
N PHE A 222 10.17 -8.76 -2.80
CA PHE A 222 11.61 -8.86 -2.74
C PHE A 222 12.10 -9.87 -3.77
N GLU A 223 13.00 -9.42 -4.63
CA GLU A 223 13.67 -10.25 -5.63
C GLU A 223 15.17 -10.23 -5.38
N ASN A 224 15.81 -11.41 -5.50
CA ASN A 224 17.25 -11.52 -5.45
C ASN A 224 17.89 -10.88 -6.70
N ARG A 225 19.22 -10.85 -6.76
CA ARG A 225 19.99 -10.26 -7.86
C ARG A 225 19.65 -10.80 -9.25
N TYR A 226 19.12 -12.00 -9.35
CA TYR A 226 18.72 -12.65 -10.60
C TYR A 226 17.20 -12.54 -10.88
N GLY A 227 16.42 -12.00 -9.95
CA GLY A 227 14.96 -11.90 -10.09
C GLY A 227 14.48 -11.24 -11.40
N PRO A 228 15.15 -10.17 -11.89
CA PRO A 228 14.80 -9.58 -13.18
C PRO A 228 15.19 -10.41 -14.40
N LEU A 229 16.05 -11.42 -14.23
CA LEU A 229 16.44 -12.33 -15.28
C LEU A 229 15.36 -13.40 -15.41
N SER A 230 14.52 -13.25 -16.41
CA SER A 230 13.48 -14.23 -16.73
C SER A 230 14.12 -15.44 -17.42
N ASP A 231 13.77 -16.66 -16.98
CA ASP A 231 14.15 -17.90 -17.67
C ASP A 231 13.49 -18.02 -19.06
N THR A 232 12.53 -17.15 -19.37
CA THR A 232 11.84 -17.11 -20.65
C THR A 232 12.54 -16.09 -21.57
N ASN A 233 13.02 -16.53 -22.71
CA ASN A 233 13.56 -15.65 -23.71
C ASN A 233 12.52 -14.60 -24.13
N LYS A 234 12.84 -13.33 -23.92
CA LYS A 234 11.99 -12.20 -24.33
C LYS A 234 12.14 -11.91 -25.85
N ALA A 235 13.29 -12.22 -26.42
CA ALA A 235 13.58 -12.11 -27.82
C ALA A 235 14.67 -13.12 -28.19
N THR A 236 14.56 -13.70 -29.36
CA THR A 236 15.60 -14.55 -29.97
C THR A 236 16.18 -13.74 -31.12
N PHE A 237 17.49 -13.52 -31.10
CA PHE A 237 18.21 -12.94 -32.20
C PHE A 237 18.82 -14.09 -33.01
N SER A 238 18.50 -14.20 -34.31
CA SER A 238 19.11 -15.16 -35.20
C SER A 238 19.96 -14.41 -36.23
N ASP A 239 21.06 -15.04 -36.63
CA ASP A 239 22.02 -14.55 -37.64
C ASP A 239 21.81 -15.30 -38.97
N ASP A 240 20.64 -15.86 -39.19
CA ASP A 240 20.30 -16.65 -40.37
C ASP A 240 19.92 -15.81 -41.61
N GLY A 241 20.05 -14.51 -41.54
CA GLY A 241 19.89 -13.58 -42.66
C GLY A 241 18.47 -13.44 -43.20
N SER A 242 17.44 -13.83 -42.41
CA SER A 242 16.02 -13.72 -42.72
C SER A 242 15.33 -12.55 -42.00
#